data_cdf62ffea674258c362ce9d6d1c9324c
#
_entry.id   cdf62ffea674258c362ce9d6d1c9324c
#
_cell.length_a   1.000
_cell.length_b   1.000
_cell.length_c   1.000
_cell.angle_alpha   90.00
_cell.angle_beta   90.00
_cell.angle_gamma   90.00
#
_symmetry.space_group_name_H-M   'P 1'
#
loop_
_entity.id
_entity.type
_entity.pdbx_description
1 polymer ?
#
loop_
_entity_poly.entity_id
_entity_poly.type
_entity_poly.pdbx_seq_one_letter_code
_entity_poly.pdbx_strand_id
1 'polypeptide(L)'
;MAAQLKNEPADGQTLGLAINTTFDFATIGNDNISIDDFTYITMTAGSQMAVLARADSGWKSLDDMVKAAKSGTKIVWANWGNQVQAGAEMVARHYGIEVNHLRGKGGKSAINALVAKDANVGWGGGVQGPLVAAGELVILASAEPKPLVQAPDQPTLIDLGVMETGLGFQFLLAAPKGLSDDARDTIAAAIHEILKNPESKTAKFITKQYPPGPLMTSGDALTAQLKKNLEANKELVKLVK
;
A
#
# COMPACT_ATOMS: atom_id res chain seq x y z
N MET A 1 -7.92 -0.54 15.68
CA MET A 1 -6.89 0.42 16.08
C MET A 1 -7.42 1.86 15.95
N ALA A 2 -7.74 2.41 14.75
CA ALA A 2 -8.21 3.79 14.61
C ALA A 2 -9.43 4.13 15.50
N ALA A 3 -10.46 3.28 15.51
CA ALA A 3 -11.65 3.47 16.36
C ALA A 3 -11.34 3.48 17.88
N GLN A 4 -10.27 2.85 18.30
CA GLN A 4 -9.79 2.90 19.68
C GLN A 4 -8.96 4.15 19.90
N LEU A 5 -7.98 4.42 19.02
CA LEU A 5 -7.08 5.56 19.14
C LEU A 5 -7.82 6.89 19.29
N LYS A 6 -8.88 7.13 18.50
CA LYS A 6 -9.62 8.40 18.54
C LYS A 6 -10.26 8.74 19.91
N ASN A 7 -10.43 7.72 20.77
CA ASN A 7 -11.05 7.88 22.10
C ASN A 7 -10.01 8.01 23.23
N GLU A 8 -8.72 7.92 22.91
CA GLU A 8 -7.65 8.08 23.89
C GLU A 8 -7.35 9.57 24.15
N PRO A 9 -6.74 9.93 25.29
CA PRO A 9 -6.32 11.30 25.56
C PRO A 9 -5.29 11.80 24.54
N ALA A 10 -5.42 13.07 24.14
CA ALA A 10 -4.47 13.71 23.20
C ALA A 10 -3.26 14.31 23.95
N ASP A 11 -2.67 13.55 24.87
CA ASP A 11 -1.57 13.97 25.76
C ASP A 11 -0.17 13.50 25.25
N GLY A 12 -0.12 12.84 24.09
CA GLY A 12 1.11 12.31 23.50
C GLY A 12 1.58 10.96 24.09
N GLN A 13 0.86 10.39 25.05
CA GLN A 13 1.20 9.08 25.65
C GLN A 13 0.71 7.90 24.80
N THR A 14 -0.35 8.12 24.00
CA THR A 14 -0.91 7.10 23.11
C THR A 14 -0.76 7.51 21.65
N LEU A 15 -0.05 6.71 20.89
CA LEU A 15 0.18 6.89 19.46
C LEU A 15 -0.23 5.65 18.68
N GLY A 16 -0.74 5.86 17.46
CA GLY A 16 -1.07 4.80 16.52
C GLY A 16 -0.11 4.78 15.34
N LEU A 17 0.57 3.65 15.12
CA LEU A 17 1.33 3.39 13.88
C LEU A 17 0.50 2.50 12.97
N ALA A 18 0.15 2.98 11.80
CA ALA A 18 -0.58 2.22 10.79
C ALA A 18 -0.31 2.73 9.37
N ILE A 19 -0.89 2.04 8.38
CA ILE A 19 -0.91 2.53 7.01
C ILE A 19 -1.97 3.63 6.85
N ASN A 20 -1.73 4.59 5.94
CA ASN A 20 -2.64 5.70 5.67
C ASN A 20 -4.08 5.25 5.39
N THR A 21 -4.27 4.10 4.71
CA THR A 21 -5.61 3.57 4.41
C THR A 21 -6.45 3.24 5.64
N THR A 22 -5.84 3.13 6.81
CA THR A 22 -6.53 3.00 8.09
C THR A 22 -7.24 4.32 8.49
N PHE A 23 -6.73 5.46 8.01
CA PHE A 23 -7.20 6.79 8.38
C PHE A 23 -7.95 7.50 7.24
N ASP A 24 -7.66 7.14 5.99
CA ASP A 24 -8.34 7.69 4.81
C ASP A 24 -9.37 6.71 4.23
N PHE A 25 -8.99 5.62 3.62
CA PHE A 25 -9.88 4.67 2.95
C PHE A 25 -10.92 4.04 3.91
N ALA A 26 -10.51 3.69 5.12
CA ALA A 26 -11.39 3.04 6.10
C ALA A 26 -12.48 3.98 6.65
N THR A 27 -12.39 5.29 6.41
CA THR A 27 -13.43 6.25 6.78
C THR A 27 -14.55 6.34 5.73
N ILE A 28 -14.36 5.80 4.53
CA ILE A 28 -15.34 5.88 3.45
C ILE A 28 -16.53 4.97 3.79
N GLY A 29 -17.70 5.59 3.99
CA GLY A 29 -18.93 4.89 4.37
C GLY A 29 -18.93 4.35 5.80
N ASN A 30 -18.09 4.91 6.67
CA ASN A 30 -18.03 4.57 8.09
C ASN A 30 -18.28 5.82 8.95
N ASP A 31 -19.49 6.00 9.44
CA ASP A 31 -19.90 7.17 10.23
C ASP A 31 -19.22 7.25 11.61
N ASN A 32 -18.55 6.18 12.03
CA ASN A 32 -17.90 6.12 13.34
C ASN A 32 -16.46 6.63 13.34
N ILE A 33 -15.84 6.87 12.19
CA ILE A 33 -14.45 7.33 12.08
C ILE A 33 -14.34 8.37 10.98
N SER A 34 -13.75 9.53 11.32
CA SER A 34 -13.41 10.58 10.38
C SER A 34 -11.89 10.74 10.26
N ILE A 35 -11.43 11.21 9.12
CA ILE A 35 -10.03 11.63 8.93
C ILE A 35 -9.67 12.79 9.88
N ASP A 36 -10.65 13.57 10.31
CA ASP A 36 -10.47 14.69 11.24
C ASP A 36 -10.49 14.27 12.72
N ASP A 37 -10.58 12.99 13.03
CA ASP A 37 -10.50 12.45 14.40
C ASP A 37 -9.06 12.31 14.92
N PHE A 38 -8.05 12.67 14.09
CA PHE A 38 -6.65 12.43 14.41
C PHE A 38 -5.77 13.67 14.18
N THR A 39 -4.69 13.75 14.94
CA THR A 39 -3.54 14.61 14.67
C THR A 39 -2.46 13.74 14.03
N TYR A 40 -2.09 14.05 12.78
CA TYR A 40 -1.09 13.27 12.04
C TYR A 40 0.32 13.79 12.33
N ILE A 41 1.21 12.89 12.72
CA ILE A 41 2.55 13.25 13.20
C ILE A 41 3.56 13.21 12.06
N THR A 42 3.86 12.02 11.53
CA THR A 42 4.83 11.86 10.46
C THR A 42 4.63 10.54 9.71
N MET A 43 5.01 10.51 8.44
CA MET A 43 5.26 9.27 7.70
C MET A 43 6.59 8.66 8.12
N THR A 44 6.72 7.34 7.92
CA THR A 44 7.97 6.61 8.21
C THR A 44 8.48 5.83 7.00
N ALA A 45 7.61 5.25 6.20
CA ALA A 45 7.96 4.46 5.02
C ALA A 45 6.81 4.46 4.00
N GLY A 46 7.14 4.22 2.73
CA GLY A 46 6.17 3.93 1.66
C GLY A 46 6.13 2.46 1.33
N SER A 47 5.11 2.04 0.60
CA SER A 47 5.01 0.68 0.07
C SER A 47 5.85 0.50 -1.20
N GLN A 48 5.90 -0.75 -1.65
CA GLN A 48 6.37 -1.16 -2.98
C GLN A 48 5.28 -2.00 -3.61
N MET A 49 4.13 -1.33 -3.88
CA MET A 49 2.96 -2.02 -4.42
C MET A 49 3.23 -2.54 -5.83
N ALA A 50 3.02 -3.83 -6.00
CA ALA A 50 3.28 -4.55 -7.25
C ALA A 50 2.17 -5.52 -7.58
N VAL A 51 1.89 -5.69 -8.86
CA VAL A 51 1.25 -6.89 -9.39
C VAL A 51 2.31 -7.97 -9.53
N LEU A 52 2.12 -9.08 -8.84
CA LEU A 52 3.05 -10.20 -8.78
C LEU A 52 2.48 -11.45 -9.44
N ALA A 53 3.34 -12.23 -10.04
CA ALA A 53 3.05 -13.62 -10.40
C ALA A 53 4.21 -14.53 -9.98
N ARG A 54 3.97 -15.86 -10.00
CA ARG A 54 5.06 -16.83 -9.85
C ARG A 54 5.91 -16.85 -11.10
N ALA A 55 7.21 -17.04 -10.93
CA ALA A 55 8.15 -17.15 -12.06
C ALA A 55 7.84 -18.39 -12.94
N ASP A 56 7.33 -19.48 -12.34
CA ASP A 56 6.94 -20.69 -13.07
C ASP A 56 5.66 -20.55 -13.93
N SER A 57 4.96 -19.39 -13.86
CA SER A 57 3.89 -19.06 -14.81
C SER A 57 4.41 -18.78 -16.22
N GLY A 58 5.68 -18.42 -16.34
CA GLY A 58 6.30 -17.97 -17.59
C GLY A 58 5.94 -16.55 -18.00
N TRP A 59 5.11 -15.84 -17.23
CA TRP A 59 4.72 -14.45 -17.50
C TRP A 59 5.85 -13.49 -17.11
N LYS A 60 6.12 -12.51 -17.96
CA LYS A 60 7.14 -11.48 -17.77
C LYS A 60 6.56 -10.08 -17.70
N SER A 61 5.29 -9.92 -18.05
CA SER A 61 4.57 -8.65 -18.10
C SER A 61 3.10 -8.84 -17.72
N LEU A 62 2.41 -7.74 -17.44
CA LEU A 62 0.96 -7.77 -17.24
C LEU A 62 0.23 -8.27 -18.49
N ASP A 63 0.74 -7.90 -19.68
CA ASP A 63 0.19 -8.35 -20.97
C ASP A 63 0.25 -9.88 -21.14
N ASP A 64 1.29 -10.53 -20.66
CA ASP A 64 1.39 -12.01 -20.74
C ASP A 64 0.30 -12.67 -19.90
N MET A 65 0.07 -12.15 -18.68
CA MET A 65 -1.02 -12.59 -17.81
C MET A 65 -2.38 -12.37 -18.48
N VAL A 66 -2.60 -11.19 -19.09
CA VAL A 66 -3.85 -10.86 -19.79
C VAL A 66 -4.07 -11.78 -20.99
N LYS A 67 -3.05 -12.06 -21.80
CA LYS A 67 -3.12 -13.02 -22.92
C LYS A 67 -3.47 -14.43 -22.44
N ALA A 68 -2.83 -14.87 -21.34
CA ALA A 68 -3.15 -16.16 -20.73
C ALA A 68 -4.62 -16.22 -20.26
N ALA A 69 -5.11 -15.18 -19.59
CA ALA A 69 -6.49 -15.07 -19.16
C ALA A 69 -7.47 -15.17 -20.35
N LYS A 70 -7.23 -14.41 -21.41
CA LYS A 70 -8.04 -14.44 -22.65
C LYS A 70 -7.97 -15.77 -23.39
N SER A 71 -6.91 -16.55 -23.18
CA SER A 71 -6.76 -17.91 -23.71
C SER A 71 -7.34 -19.00 -22.79
N GLY A 72 -8.07 -18.62 -21.72
CA GLY A 72 -8.78 -19.54 -20.85
C GLY A 72 -8.08 -19.90 -19.54
N THR A 73 -6.89 -19.32 -19.25
CA THR A 73 -6.27 -19.49 -17.94
C THR A 73 -7.10 -18.79 -16.87
N LYS A 74 -7.54 -19.55 -15.86
CA LYS A 74 -8.27 -19.01 -14.72
C LYS A 74 -7.34 -18.17 -13.86
N ILE A 75 -7.63 -16.88 -13.72
CA ILE A 75 -6.88 -15.97 -12.86
C ILE A 75 -7.45 -16.03 -11.45
N VAL A 76 -6.60 -16.39 -10.49
CA VAL A 76 -6.88 -16.32 -9.05
C VAL A 76 -5.96 -15.26 -8.45
N TRP A 77 -6.54 -14.16 -7.99
CA TRP A 77 -5.81 -12.98 -7.48
C TRP A 77 -5.84 -12.92 -5.96
N ALA A 78 -4.69 -13.02 -5.34
CA ALA A 78 -4.54 -12.91 -3.88
C ALA A 78 -4.62 -11.45 -3.42
N ASN A 79 -5.55 -11.17 -2.51
CA ASN A 79 -5.86 -9.85 -1.96
C ASN A 79 -5.89 -9.87 -0.43
N TRP A 80 -5.77 -8.70 0.24
CA TRP A 80 -5.88 -8.60 1.70
C TRP A 80 -6.82 -7.51 2.22
N GLY A 81 -7.51 -6.82 1.36
CA GLY A 81 -8.44 -5.75 1.75
C GLY A 81 -9.21 -5.20 0.58
N ASN A 82 -10.20 -4.37 0.87
CA ASN A 82 -11.12 -3.85 -0.14
C ASN A 82 -10.42 -2.97 -1.18
N GLN A 83 -9.47 -2.12 -0.76
CA GLN A 83 -8.74 -1.24 -1.69
C GLN A 83 -7.95 -2.03 -2.74
N VAL A 84 -7.16 -3.01 -2.31
CA VAL A 84 -6.35 -3.80 -3.25
C VAL A 84 -7.21 -4.76 -4.08
N GLN A 85 -8.34 -5.21 -3.54
CA GLN A 85 -9.34 -5.95 -4.33
C GLN A 85 -9.93 -5.06 -5.42
N ALA A 86 -10.32 -3.82 -5.08
CA ALA A 86 -10.79 -2.83 -6.06
C ALA A 86 -9.75 -2.60 -7.17
N GLY A 87 -8.46 -2.52 -6.80
CA GLY A 87 -7.38 -2.41 -7.79
C GLY A 87 -7.30 -3.61 -8.75
N ALA A 88 -7.50 -4.84 -8.25
CA ALA A 88 -7.56 -6.03 -9.10
C ALA A 88 -8.77 -6.00 -10.06
N GLU A 89 -9.92 -5.53 -9.57
CA GLU A 89 -11.11 -5.32 -10.40
C GLU A 89 -10.90 -4.25 -11.48
N MET A 90 -10.16 -3.18 -11.19
CA MET A 90 -9.81 -2.18 -12.19
C MET A 90 -8.97 -2.78 -13.31
N VAL A 91 -7.95 -3.59 -12.96
CA VAL A 91 -7.16 -4.33 -13.97
C VAL A 91 -8.08 -5.25 -14.78
N ALA A 92 -8.95 -6.02 -14.12
CA ALA A 92 -9.86 -6.95 -14.78
C ALA A 92 -10.78 -6.24 -15.79
N ARG A 93 -11.40 -5.13 -15.39
CA ARG A 93 -12.28 -4.32 -16.25
C ARG A 93 -11.53 -3.70 -17.41
N HIS A 94 -10.35 -3.10 -17.15
CA HIS A 94 -9.56 -2.43 -18.19
C HIS A 94 -9.19 -3.39 -19.33
N TYR A 95 -8.83 -4.62 -18.99
CA TYR A 95 -8.43 -5.62 -20.00
C TYR A 95 -9.55 -6.54 -20.46
N GLY A 96 -10.74 -6.45 -19.88
CA GLY A 96 -11.89 -7.30 -20.21
C GLY A 96 -11.62 -8.78 -19.88
N ILE A 97 -11.06 -9.05 -18.71
CA ILE A 97 -10.78 -10.40 -18.19
C ILE A 97 -11.55 -10.67 -16.89
N GLU A 98 -11.75 -11.94 -16.56
CA GLU A 98 -12.33 -12.35 -15.29
C GLU A 98 -11.24 -12.70 -14.28
N VAL A 99 -11.44 -12.29 -13.02
CA VAL A 99 -10.55 -12.63 -11.91
C VAL A 99 -11.36 -13.22 -10.74
N ASN A 100 -10.79 -14.23 -10.10
CA ASN A 100 -11.32 -14.79 -8.87
C ASN A 100 -10.48 -14.29 -7.70
N HIS A 101 -11.12 -13.84 -6.64
CA HIS A 101 -10.42 -13.26 -5.50
C HIS A 101 -10.16 -14.30 -4.41
N LEU A 102 -8.89 -14.45 -4.02
CA LEU A 102 -8.47 -15.16 -2.83
C LEU A 102 -8.12 -14.13 -1.74
N ARG A 103 -8.96 -14.03 -0.71
CA ARG A 103 -8.80 -13.03 0.34
C ARG A 103 -8.03 -13.58 1.53
N GLY A 104 -6.97 -12.89 1.93
CA GLY A 104 -6.14 -13.20 3.08
C GLY A 104 -6.07 -12.05 4.10
N LYS A 105 -5.21 -12.23 5.11
CA LYS A 105 -4.97 -11.24 6.18
C LYS A 105 -3.62 -10.56 5.97
N GLY A 106 -3.61 -9.44 5.23
CA GLY A 106 -2.39 -8.65 4.98
C GLY A 106 -1.51 -9.17 3.85
N GLY A 107 -0.53 -8.36 3.42
CA GLY A 107 0.31 -8.61 2.26
C GLY A 107 1.09 -9.92 2.31
N LYS A 108 1.54 -10.35 3.51
CA LYS A 108 2.23 -11.63 3.68
C LYS A 108 1.36 -12.82 3.28
N SER A 109 0.05 -12.77 3.54
CA SER A 109 -0.86 -13.86 3.16
C SER A 109 -1.02 -13.96 1.64
N ALA A 110 -0.99 -12.83 0.90
CA ALA A 110 -1.02 -12.84 -0.55
C ALA A 110 0.26 -13.47 -1.14
N ILE A 111 1.43 -13.14 -0.59
CA ILE A 111 2.70 -13.77 -0.97
C ILE A 111 2.68 -15.29 -0.70
N ASN A 112 2.21 -15.69 0.49
CA ASN A 112 2.10 -17.11 0.84
C ASN A 112 1.17 -17.86 -0.12
N ALA A 113 0.05 -17.27 -0.53
CA ALA A 113 -0.89 -17.86 -1.49
C ALA A 113 -0.24 -18.06 -2.88
N LEU A 114 0.62 -17.13 -3.32
CA LEU A 114 1.40 -17.31 -4.55
C LEU A 114 2.39 -18.47 -4.41
N VAL A 115 3.17 -18.51 -3.34
CA VAL A 115 4.16 -19.57 -3.08
C VAL A 115 3.49 -20.94 -2.95
N ALA A 116 2.33 -21.01 -2.24
CA ALA A 116 1.56 -22.24 -2.08
C ALA A 116 0.79 -22.68 -3.36
N LYS A 117 0.81 -21.86 -4.42
CA LYS A 117 0.09 -22.08 -5.68
C LYS A 117 -1.44 -22.03 -5.55
N ASP A 118 -1.96 -21.45 -4.46
CA ASP A 118 -3.39 -21.19 -4.27
C ASP A 118 -3.87 -20.01 -5.14
N ALA A 119 -2.95 -19.12 -5.52
CA ALA A 119 -3.16 -18.02 -6.45
C ALA A 119 -2.05 -18.00 -7.51
N ASN A 120 -2.34 -17.42 -8.68
CA ASN A 120 -1.34 -17.24 -9.74
C ASN A 120 -0.97 -15.76 -9.94
N VAL A 121 -1.80 -14.84 -9.45
CA VAL A 121 -1.54 -13.40 -9.38
C VAL A 121 -1.77 -12.91 -7.96
N GLY A 122 -1.09 -11.86 -7.52
CA GLY A 122 -1.30 -11.27 -6.21
C GLY A 122 -0.67 -9.91 -6.08
N TRP A 123 -0.99 -9.25 -4.98
CA TRP A 123 -0.37 -7.99 -4.63
C TRP A 123 0.86 -8.19 -3.75
N GLY A 124 1.90 -7.42 -4.00
CA GLY A 124 3.03 -7.24 -3.09
C GLY A 124 3.06 -5.81 -2.58
N GLY A 125 3.41 -5.60 -1.31
CA GLY A 125 3.48 -4.26 -0.70
C GLY A 125 4.89 -3.89 -0.21
N GLY A 126 5.90 -4.73 -0.51
CA GLY A 126 7.29 -4.56 -0.07
C GLY A 126 7.96 -5.87 0.33
N VAL A 127 7.21 -6.79 0.95
CA VAL A 127 7.77 -8.08 1.45
C VAL A 127 8.13 -9.09 0.38
N GLN A 128 7.82 -8.82 -0.89
CA GLN A 128 8.15 -9.66 -2.04
C GLN A 128 9.64 -9.63 -2.42
N GLY A 129 10.39 -8.61 -2.00
CA GLY A 129 11.76 -8.35 -2.47
C GLY A 129 12.68 -9.57 -2.45
N PRO A 130 12.79 -10.31 -1.34
CA PRO A 130 13.64 -11.52 -1.31
C PRO A 130 13.24 -12.60 -2.32
N LEU A 131 11.93 -12.81 -2.54
CA LEU A 131 11.44 -13.83 -3.48
C LEU A 131 11.59 -13.39 -4.94
N VAL A 132 11.47 -12.09 -5.22
CA VAL A 132 11.80 -11.53 -6.55
C VAL A 132 13.30 -11.66 -6.83
N ALA A 133 14.15 -11.34 -5.85
CA ALA A 133 15.60 -11.51 -5.99
C ALA A 133 16.03 -12.96 -6.15
N ALA A 134 15.30 -13.90 -5.53
CA ALA A 134 15.52 -15.34 -5.69
C ALA A 134 14.96 -15.90 -7.01
N GLY A 135 14.23 -15.10 -7.80
CA GLY A 135 13.60 -15.55 -9.04
C GLY A 135 12.39 -16.47 -8.84
N GLU A 136 11.78 -16.46 -7.66
CA GLU A 136 10.57 -17.25 -7.35
C GLU A 136 9.30 -16.50 -7.74
N LEU A 137 9.32 -15.15 -7.60
CA LEU A 137 8.25 -14.26 -8.04
C LEU A 137 8.76 -13.29 -9.09
N VAL A 138 7.86 -12.83 -9.95
CA VAL A 138 8.09 -11.77 -10.93
C VAL A 138 7.13 -10.60 -10.67
N ILE A 139 7.62 -9.38 -10.91
CA ILE A 139 6.80 -8.17 -10.90
C ILE A 139 6.29 -7.97 -12.32
N LEU A 140 4.97 -7.92 -12.49
CA LEU A 140 4.32 -7.72 -13.80
C LEU A 140 4.04 -6.24 -14.09
N ALA A 141 3.78 -5.46 -13.05
CA ALA A 141 3.59 -4.01 -13.10
C ALA A 141 3.77 -3.39 -11.73
N SER A 142 4.17 -2.12 -11.69
CA SER A 142 4.12 -1.29 -10.49
C SER A 142 2.70 -0.76 -10.26
N ALA A 143 2.20 -0.82 -9.04
CA ALA A 143 0.99 -0.12 -8.61
C ALA A 143 1.32 1.15 -7.80
N GLU A 144 2.55 1.63 -7.86
CA GLU A 144 3.00 2.94 -7.36
C GLU A 144 2.96 3.99 -8.48
N PRO A 145 3.06 5.30 -8.15
CA PRO A 145 3.14 6.36 -9.16
C PRO A 145 4.39 6.31 -10.04
N LYS A 146 5.37 5.47 -9.70
CA LYS A 146 6.64 5.29 -10.43
C LYS A 146 6.97 3.81 -10.53
N PRO A 147 7.82 3.39 -11.49
CA PRO A 147 8.38 2.05 -11.52
C PRO A 147 9.05 1.72 -10.19
N LEU A 148 8.99 0.45 -9.79
CA LEU A 148 9.60 -0.03 -8.56
C LEU A 148 11.11 -0.13 -8.70
N VAL A 149 11.84 0.16 -7.62
CA VAL A 149 13.31 -0.05 -7.58
C VAL A 149 13.69 -1.50 -7.87
N GLN A 150 12.82 -2.45 -7.48
CA GLN A 150 13.01 -3.89 -7.70
C GLN A 150 12.75 -4.33 -9.16
N ALA A 151 12.09 -3.51 -9.96
CA ALA A 151 11.76 -3.77 -11.36
C ALA A 151 11.61 -2.45 -12.13
N PRO A 152 12.72 -1.72 -12.37
CA PRO A 152 12.68 -0.39 -12.97
C PRO A 152 12.19 -0.39 -14.42
N ASP A 153 12.27 -1.53 -15.11
CA ASP A 153 11.83 -1.69 -16.49
C ASP A 153 10.34 -2.07 -16.62
N GLN A 154 9.68 -2.37 -15.50
CA GLN A 154 8.24 -2.69 -15.52
C GLN A 154 7.41 -1.40 -15.48
N PRO A 155 6.35 -1.29 -16.31
CA PRO A 155 5.48 -0.12 -16.33
C PRO A 155 4.69 0.00 -15.03
N THR A 156 4.18 1.20 -14.78
CA THR A 156 3.17 1.41 -13.75
C THR A 156 1.77 1.10 -14.30
N LEU A 157 0.81 0.80 -13.41
CA LEU A 157 -0.59 0.68 -13.80
C LEU A 157 -1.17 2.02 -14.30
N ILE A 158 -0.52 3.16 -13.96
CA ILE A 158 -0.85 4.48 -14.47
C ILE A 158 -0.39 4.59 -15.93
N ASP A 159 0.86 4.21 -16.24
CA ASP A 159 1.39 4.21 -17.62
C ASP A 159 0.56 3.31 -18.56
N LEU A 160 0.02 2.22 -18.01
CA LEU A 160 -0.85 1.28 -18.71
C LEU A 160 -2.30 1.77 -18.84
N GLY A 161 -2.64 2.94 -18.31
CA GLY A 161 -3.98 3.51 -18.35
C GLY A 161 -5.03 2.78 -17.51
N VAL A 162 -4.59 1.87 -16.61
CA VAL A 162 -5.49 1.08 -15.76
C VAL A 162 -6.09 1.95 -14.65
N MET A 163 -5.32 2.90 -14.13
CA MET A 163 -5.74 3.77 -13.04
C MET A 163 -5.06 5.15 -13.14
N GLU A 164 -5.69 6.16 -12.54
CA GLU A 164 -5.17 7.53 -12.53
C GLU A 164 -4.17 7.77 -11.38
N THR A 165 -4.28 7.01 -10.30
CA THR A 165 -3.43 7.12 -9.11
C THR A 165 -2.94 5.74 -8.68
N GLY A 166 -1.77 5.69 -8.01
CA GLY A 166 -1.26 4.44 -7.46
C GLY A 166 -2.10 3.90 -6.29
N LEU A 167 -1.95 2.61 -6.03
CA LEU A 167 -2.52 1.91 -4.87
C LEU A 167 -1.56 1.88 -3.67
N GLY A 168 -0.43 2.56 -3.78
CA GLY A 168 0.58 2.60 -2.74
C GLY A 168 0.04 3.10 -1.40
N PHE A 169 0.61 2.58 -0.33
CA PHE A 169 0.30 3.02 1.02
C PHE A 169 1.56 3.52 1.73
N GLN A 170 1.36 4.35 2.75
CA GLN A 170 2.44 4.87 3.58
C GLN A 170 2.17 4.49 5.03
N PHE A 171 3.24 4.11 5.74
CA PHE A 171 3.20 3.95 7.19
C PHE A 171 3.34 5.32 7.84
N LEU A 172 2.48 5.62 8.78
CA LEU A 172 2.47 6.88 9.49
C LEU A 172 2.10 6.72 10.96
N LEU A 173 2.54 7.69 11.76
CA LEU A 173 2.10 7.88 13.12
C LEU A 173 0.98 8.93 13.20
N ALA A 174 -0.01 8.61 14.00
CA ALA A 174 -1.10 9.51 14.37
C ALA A 174 -1.34 9.47 15.89
N ALA A 175 -1.84 10.56 16.42
CA ALA A 175 -2.36 10.69 17.78
C ALA A 175 -3.88 10.95 17.72
N PRO A 176 -4.60 10.86 18.86
CA PRO A 176 -5.95 11.39 18.97
C PRO A 176 -5.98 12.87 18.60
N LYS A 177 -7.13 13.34 18.10
CA LYS A 177 -7.34 14.75 17.77
C LYS A 177 -7.07 15.66 18.96
N GLY A 178 -6.33 16.75 18.71
CA GLY A 178 -6.06 17.78 19.72
C GLY A 178 -4.69 17.67 20.37
N LEU A 179 -3.81 16.78 19.92
CA LEU A 179 -2.40 16.85 20.30
C LEU A 179 -1.85 18.21 19.87
N SER A 180 -1.17 18.91 20.80
CA SER A 180 -0.59 20.22 20.51
C SER A 180 0.45 20.18 19.39
N ASP A 181 0.58 21.27 18.63
CA ASP A 181 1.57 21.35 17.54
C ASP A 181 3.01 21.16 18.06
N ASP A 182 3.33 21.72 19.23
CA ASP A 182 4.65 21.56 19.87
C ASP A 182 4.95 20.08 20.18
N ALA A 183 4.01 19.35 20.78
CA ALA A 183 4.16 17.91 21.04
C ALA A 183 4.25 17.11 19.75
N ARG A 184 3.39 17.38 18.76
CA ARG A 184 3.42 16.76 17.43
C ARG A 184 4.79 16.91 16.77
N ASP A 185 5.30 18.14 16.73
CA ASP A 185 6.53 18.48 16.02
C ASP A 185 7.76 17.94 16.76
N THR A 186 7.73 17.91 18.11
CA THR A 186 8.76 17.28 18.94
C THR A 186 8.86 15.78 18.65
N ILE A 187 7.72 15.09 18.61
CA ILE A 187 7.67 13.64 18.30
C ILE A 187 8.15 13.38 16.87
N ALA A 188 7.68 14.18 15.91
CA ALA A 188 8.10 14.06 14.52
C ALA A 188 9.61 14.25 14.36
N ALA A 189 10.19 15.27 15.02
CA ALA A 189 11.63 15.54 14.99
C ALA A 189 12.46 14.37 15.54
N ALA A 190 12.06 13.80 16.68
CA ALA A 190 12.74 12.66 17.27
C ALA A 190 12.74 11.43 16.34
N ILE A 191 11.60 11.17 15.67
CA ILE A 191 11.49 10.09 14.69
C ILE A 191 12.36 10.37 13.48
N HIS A 192 12.34 11.60 12.95
CA HIS A 192 13.16 11.99 11.81
C HIS A 192 14.66 11.86 12.08
N GLU A 193 15.10 12.14 13.30
CA GLU A 193 16.50 11.94 13.71
C GLU A 193 16.90 10.45 13.57
N ILE A 194 16.06 9.54 14.05
CA ILE A 194 16.27 8.08 13.91
C ILE A 194 16.28 7.67 12.43
N LEU A 195 15.33 8.18 11.64
CA LEU A 195 15.18 7.81 10.23
C LEU A 195 16.29 8.37 9.33
N LYS A 196 16.83 9.54 9.66
CA LYS A 196 17.97 10.15 8.96
C LYS A 196 19.31 9.48 9.27
N ASN A 197 19.41 8.77 10.40
CA ASN A 197 20.63 8.07 10.76
C ASN A 197 20.74 6.74 10.00
N PRO A 198 21.64 6.61 9.00
CA PRO A 198 21.78 5.40 8.19
C PRO A 198 22.27 4.20 9.02
N GLU A 199 22.84 4.42 10.21
CA GLU A 199 23.29 3.38 11.11
C GLU A 199 22.17 2.88 12.02
N SER A 200 21.02 3.57 12.12
CA SER A 200 19.91 3.11 12.92
C SER A 200 19.32 1.80 12.34
N LYS A 201 18.95 0.87 13.23
CA LYS A 201 18.31 -0.39 12.82
C LYS A 201 17.02 -0.14 12.03
N THR A 202 16.27 0.89 12.43
CA THR A 202 15.00 1.26 11.79
C THR A 202 15.21 1.78 10.37
N ALA A 203 16.15 2.70 10.16
CA ALA A 203 16.46 3.23 8.83
C ALA A 203 16.98 2.13 7.89
N LYS A 204 17.90 1.27 8.38
CA LYS A 204 18.40 0.10 7.64
C LYS A 204 17.28 -0.86 7.23
N PHE A 205 16.36 -1.17 8.18
CA PHE A 205 15.22 -2.02 7.91
C PHE A 205 14.31 -1.41 6.84
N ILE A 206 13.94 -0.13 6.99
CA ILE A 206 13.05 0.56 6.04
C ILE A 206 13.70 0.63 4.65
N THR A 207 14.97 1.03 4.55
CA THR A 207 15.68 1.11 3.27
C THR A 207 15.75 -0.23 2.55
N LYS A 208 15.95 -1.32 3.30
CA LYS A 208 15.99 -2.68 2.75
C LYS A 208 14.62 -3.17 2.30
N GLN A 209 13.59 -2.91 3.10
CA GLN A 209 12.25 -3.49 2.90
C GLN A 209 11.36 -2.64 1.99
N TYR A 210 11.53 -1.32 2.06
CA TYR A 210 10.70 -0.32 1.38
C TYR A 210 11.58 0.74 0.68
N PRO A 211 12.35 0.36 -0.36
CA PRO A 211 13.13 1.34 -1.10
C PRO A 211 12.21 2.43 -1.72
N PRO A 212 12.67 3.66 -1.91
CA PRO A 212 14.06 4.11 -1.73
C PRO A 212 14.46 4.38 -0.28
N GLY A 213 13.59 4.15 0.72
CA GLY A 213 13.90 4.31 2.13
C GLY A 213 12.87 5.14 2.91
N PRO A 214 13.28 5.75 4.03
CA PRO A 214 12.37 6.48 4.91
C PRO A 214 11.64 7.64 4.24
N LEU A 215 10.36 7.81 4.59
CA LEU A 215 9.56 8.99 4.31
C LEU A 215 9.44 9.84 5.58
N MET A 216 9.42 11.17 5.43
CA MET A 216 9.42 12.09 6.56
C MET A 216 8.43 13.26 6.37
N THR A 217 7.41 13.09 5.53
CA THR A 217 6.33 14.08 5.43
C THR A 217 5.59 14.13 6.76
N SER A 218 5.39 15.32 7.33
CA SER A 218 4.84 15.52 8.67
C SER A 218 3.88 16.71 8.75
N GLY A 219 3.18 16.85 9.85
CA GLY A 219 2.35 17.98 10.18
C GLY A 219 1.26 18.27 9.13
N ASP A 220 1.09 19.56 8.80
CA ASP A 220 0.04 20.01 7.90
C ASP A 220 0.19 19.48 6.47
N ALA A 221 1.41 19.29 5.99
CA ALA A 221 1.66 18.69 4.68
C ALA A 221 1.18 17.24 4.62
N LEU A 222 1.40 16.47 5.69
CA LEU A 222 0.87 15.11 5.80
C LEU A 222 -0.66 15.10 5.86
N THR A 223 -1.26 15.97 6.65
CA THR A 223 -2.72 16.12 6.77
C THR A 223 -3.35 16.43 5.41
N ALA A 224 -2.79 17.39 4.67
CA ALA A 224 -3.25 17.76 3.34
C ALA A 224 -3.15 16.59 2.34
N GLN A 225 -2.05 15.84 2.40
CA GLN A 225 -1.87 14.66 1.55
C GLN A 225 -2.92 13.58 1.84
N LEU A 226 -3.20 13.30 3.12
CA LEU A 226 -4.21 12.31 3.50
C LEU A 226 -5.62 12.72 3.06
N LYS A 227 -5.98 14.00 3.18
CA LYS A 227 -7.26 14.51 2.66
C LYS A 227 -7.38 14.37 1.14
N LYS A 228 -6.31 14.65 0.41
CA LYS A 228 -6.26 14.43 -1.04
C LYS A 228 -6.43 12.94 -1.39
N ASN A 229 -5.75 12.05 -0.67
CA ASN A 229 -5.88 10.61 -0.85
C ASN A 229 -7.30 10.13 -0.57
N LEU A 230 -7.96 10.67 0.47
CA LEU A 230 -9.35 10.35 0.79
C LEU A 230 -10.29 10.67 -0.38
N GLU A 231 -10.15 11.83 -1.02
CA GLU A 231 -10.99 12.20 -2.16
C GLU A 231 -10.74 11.26 -3.36
N ALA A 232 -9.50 10.96 -3.68
CA ALA A 232 -9.17 9.98 -4.72
C ALA A 232 -9.73 8.57 -4.41
N ASN A 233 -9.66 8.14 -3.16
CA ASN A 233 -10.20 6.86 -2.72
C ASN A 233 -11.74 6.82 -2.78
N LYS A 234 -12.44 7.93 -2.55
CA LYS A 234 -13.91 8.00 -2.74
C LYS A 234 -14.30 7.75 -4.19
N GLU A 235 -13.55 8.30 -5.14
CA GLU A 235 -13.78 8.04 -6.56
C GLU A 235 -13.49 6.58 -6.92
N LEU A 236 -12.39 6.03 -6.42
CA LEU A 236 -12.04 4.62 -6.61
C LEU A 236 -13.17 3.67 -6.16
N VAL A 237 -13.78 3.94 -4.99
CA VAL A 237 -14.89 3.11 -4.48
C VAL A 237 -16.13 3.18 -5.37
N LYS A 238 -16.41 4.31 -6.02
CA LYS A 238 -17.54 4.44 -6.96
C LYS A 238 -17.34 3.58 -8.22
N LEU A 239 -16.10 3.41 -8.67
CA LEU A 239 -15.79 2.65 -9.88
C LEU A 239 -15.93 1.13 -9.71
N VAL A 240 -15.97 0.63 -8.48
CA VAL A 240 -16.01 -0.82 -8.18
C VAL A 240 -17.30 -1.28 -7.47
N LYS A 241 -18.26 -0.36 -7.26
CA LYS A 241 -19.65 -0.64 -6.91
C LYS A 241 -20.48 -0.83 -8.18
#